data_2630d89b1b0eb11457c37b6aefc37e7b
#
_entry.id   2630d89b1b0eb11457c37b6aefc37e7b
#
_cell.length_a   1.000
_cell.length_b   1.000
_cell.length_c   1.000
_cell.angle_alpha   90.00
_cell.angle_beta   90.00
_cell.angle_gamma   90.00
#
_symmetry.space_group_name_H-M   'P 1'
#
loop_
_entity.id
_entity.type
_entity.pdbx_description
1 polymer ?
#
loop_
_entity_poly.entity_id
_entity_poly.type
_entity_poly.pdbx_seq_one_letter_code
_entity_poly.pdbx_strand_id
1 'polypeptide(L)'
;MRNPIFRAAFGVAAALALCAPAAAQSVEDFYKGKTIRFLVGYGAGTGYDVYMRVVQRHIGKHIPGKPNVVPENMPGAGGLVMTNYLYNVAARDGTVIGLPSRNLVTDPLHGNEAAKFDALKFNWIGSVSSDVSTCLGWRASGANSMQDAMTREIKLGGNGPQTDSAIMPRLLNALIGTKFRTFNGYPDSAAVGMAMEQGEVEGYCGFTLGSVRSARPQWLEKNLVSIMMQMAPTNHPDLKDVPNPLDMLKDEDSRQAYLLVFGAGGMGRPIAAPPGAPADRVAALRKAFQDTLKDPEFQQDVKTSRIDVDGPTDGAAVEALIRQLYATPRRVVDKVTDLRNRMD
;
A
#
# COMPACT_ATOMS: atom_id res chain seq x y z
N MET A 1 20.04 -68.27 -38.16
CA MET A 1 20.78 -67.47 -37.08
C MET A 1 20.35 -66.05 -37.22
N ARG A 2 19.55 -65.51 -36.21
CA ARG A 2 19.00 -64.16 -36.25
C ARG A 2 19.97 -63.24 -35.49
N ASN A 3 20.52 -62.28 -36.19
CA ASN A 3 21.58 -61.40 -35.73
C ASN A 3 21.04 -60.49 -34.51
N PRO A 4 21.64 -60.58 -33.34
CA PRO A 4 21.18 -59.80 -32.16
C PRO A 4 21.46 -58.27 -32.22
N ILE A 5 22.25 -57.84 -33.24
CA ILE A 5 22.67 -56.42 -33.36
C ILE A 5 21.52 -55.47 -33.79
N PHE A 6 20.53 -56.02 -34.54
CA PHE A 6 19.39 -55.23 -35.00
C PHE A 6 18.32 -54.89 -33.92
N ARG A 7 18.33 -55.63 -32.81
CA ARG A 7 17.39 -55.36 -31.69
C ARG A 7 17.85 -54.26 -30.73
N ALA A 8 19.15 -54.03 -30.60
CA ALA A 8 19.72 -52.98 -29.73
C ALA A 8 19.57 -51.57 -30.34
N ALA A 9 19.63 -51.46 -31.66
CA ALA A 9 19.52 -50.15 -32.34
C ALA A 9 18.09 -49.54 -32.29
N PHE A 10 17.03 -50.39 -32.24
CA PHE A 10 15.64 -49.89 -32.12
C PHE A 10 15.27 -49.44 -30.72
N GLY A 11 15.92 -49.96 -29.66
CA GLY A 11 15.69 -49.56 -28.28
C GLY A 11 16.28 -48.21 -27.93
N VAL A 12 17.42 -47.84 -28.52
CA VAL A 12 18.10 -46.56 -28.25
C VAL A 12 17.41 -45.39 -28.97
N ALA A 13 16.88 -45.62 -30.20
CA ALA A 13 16.15 -44.60 -30.96
C ALA A 13 14.79 -44.26 -30.32
N ALA A 14 14.12 -45.21 -29.65
CA ALA A 14 12.85 -44.95 -28.93
C ALA A 14 13.05 -44.22 -27.62
N ALA A 15 14.20 -44.38 -26.93
CA ALA A 15 14.50 -43.65 -25.67
C ALA A 15 14.91 -42.19 -25.91
N LEU A 16 15.50 -41.85 -27.06
CA LEU A 16 15.85 -40.48 -27.43
C LEU A 16 14.65 -39.63 -27.90
N ALA A 17 13.56 -40.24 -28.32
CA ALA A 17 12.34 -39.53 -28.74
C ALA A 17 11.48 -39.02 -27.55
N LEU A 18 11.73 -39.48 -26.32
CA LEU A 18 10.98 -39.07 -25.10
C LEU A 18 11.58 -37.86 -24.37
N CYS A 19 12.72 -37.32 -24.81
CA CYS A 19 13.31 -36.09 -24.30
C CYS A 19 13.02 -34.89 -25.22
N ALA A 20 11.79 -34.79 -25.78
CA ALA A 20 11.35 -33.49 -26.29
C ALA A 20 11.28 -32.50 -25.11
N PRO A 21 11.97 -31.34 -25.16
CA PRO A 21 11.79 -30.33 -24.15
C PRO A 21 10.29 -30.03 -24.09
N ALA A 22 9.68 -30.22 -22.91
CA ALA A 22 8.32 -29.75 -22.69
C ALA A 22 8.35 -28.26 -23.01
N ALA A 23 7.79 -27.86 -24.16
CA ALA A 23 7.68 -26.45 -24.50
C ALA A 23 6.95 -25.79 -23.36
N ALA A 24 7.63 -24.91 -22.60
CA ALA A 24 7.00 -24.18 -21.53
C ALA A 24 5.80 -23.45 -22.14
N GLN A 25 4.62 -23.70 -21.59
CA GLN A 25 3.39 -23.06 -22.04
C GLN A 25 3.59 -21.55 -22.04
N SER A 26 3.32 -20.87 -23.16
CA SER A 26 3.45 -19.43 -23.23
C SER A 26 2.53 -18.77 -22.22
N VAL A 27 2.91 -17.57 -21.73
CA VAL A 27 2.08 -16.81 -20.81
C VAL A 27 0.71 -16.51 -21.42
N GLU A 28 0.67 -16.26 -22.74
CA GLU A 28 -0.58 -16.03 -23.48
C GLU A 28 -1.48 -17.27 -23.47
N ASP A 29 -0.93 -18.45 -23.82
CA ASP A 29 -1.69 -19.71 -23.82
C ASP A 29 -2.16 -20.08 -22.41
N PHE A 30 -1.37 -19.75 -21.39
CA PHE A 30 -1.78 -20.00 -20.01
C PHE A 30 -2.99 -19.16 -19.63
N TYR A 31 -2.99 -17.84 -19.91
CA TYR A 31 -4.06 -16.96 -19.50
C TYR A 31 -5.30 -16.99 -20.41
N LYS A 32 -5.19 -17.51 -21.61
CA LYS A 32 -6.31 -17.61 -22.55
C LYS A 32 -7.48 -18.40 -21.95
N GLY A 33 -8.65 -17.74 -21.83
CA GLY A 33 -9.84 -18.33 -21.22
C GLY A 33 -9.78 -18.51 -19.70
N LYS A 34 -8.74 -18.02 -19.01
CA LYS A 34 -8.65 -18.06 -17.55
C LYS A 34 -9.37 -16.86 -16.91
N THR A 35 -9.63 -17.02 -15.62
CA THR A 35 -10.09 -15.96 -14.75
C THR A 35 -9.04 -15.68 -13.70
N ILE A 36 -8.69 -14.40 -13.51
CA ILE A 36 -7.86 -13.92 -12.40
C ILE A 36 -8.79 -13.41 -11.31
N ARG A 37 -8.61 -13.89 -10.09
CA ARG A 37 -9.27 -13.35 -8.91
C ARG A 37 -8.44 -12.19 -8.38
N PHE A 38 -9.07 -11.02 -8.23
CA PHE A 38 -8.43 -9.84 -7.66
C PHE A 38 -9.03 -9.57 -6.28
N LEU A 39 -8.27 -9.86 -5.24
CA LEU A 39 -8.71 -9.84 -3.86
C LEU A 39 -8.50 -8.48 -3.21
N VAL A 40 -9.44 -8.04 -2.37
CA VAL A 40 -9.29 -6.88 -1.50
C VAL A 40 -9.72 -7.20 -0.07
N GLY A 41 -8.94 -6.75 0.92
CA GLY A 41 -9.16 -7.05 2.34
C GLY A 41 -10.24 -6.19 3.03
N TYR A 42 -11.10 -5.52 2.26
CA TYR A 42 -12.10 -4.58 2.76
C TYR A 42 -13.46 -4.82 2.11
N GLY A 43 -14.52 -4.30 2.75
CA GLY A 43 -15.87 -4.37 2.23
C GLY A 43 -16.06 -3.55 0.95
N ALA A 44 -17.12 -3.87 0.21
CA ALA A 44 -17.50 -3.17 -1.01
C ALA A 44 -17.79 -1.68 -0.73
N GLY A 45 -17.38 -0.80 -1.65
CA GLY A 45 -17.55 0.64 -1.56
C GLY A 45 -16.51 1.37 -0.69
N THR A 46 -15.58 0.66 -0.04
CA THR A 46 -14.46 1.28 0.65
C THR A 46 -13.42 1.80 -0.33
N GLY A 47 -12.53 2.72 0.12
CA GLY A 47 -11.50 3.27 -0.74
C GLY A 47 -10.64 2.19 -1.42
N TYR A 48 -10.19 1.16 -0.70
CA TYR A 48 -9.43 0.05 -1.28
C TYR A 48 -10.24 -0.72 -2.34
N ASP A 49 -11.52 -0.96 -2.11
CA ASP A 49 -12.40 -1.65 -3.06
C ASP A 49 -12.61 -0.84 -4.33
N VAL A 50 -12.80 0.48 -4.22
CA VAL A 50 -12.95 1.37 -5.39
C VAL A 50 -11.71 1.34 -6.26
N TYR A 51 -10.50 1.49 -5.66
CA TYR A 51 -9.25 1.39 -6.40
C TYR A 51 -9.08 0.04 -7.09
N MET A 52 -9.34 -1.06 -6.38
CA MET A 52 -9.26 -2.41 -6.94
C MET A 52 -10.19 -2.57 -8.15
N ARG A 53 -11.43 -2.09 -8.06
CA ARG A 53 -12.40 -2.20 -9.17
C ARG A 53 -12.02 -1.35 -10.36
N VAL A 54 -11.46 -0.16 -10.17
CA VAL A 54 -10.96 0.67 -11.28
C VAL A 54 -9.83 -0.06 -12.01
N VAL A 55 -8.83 -0.58 -11.29
CA VAL A 55 -7.74 -1.35 -11.91
C VAL A 55 -8.27 -2.63 -12.59
N GLN A 56 -9.17 -3.35 -11.92
CA GLN A 56 -9.73 -4.62 -12.40
C GLN A 56 -10.41 -4.49 -13.76
N ARG A 57 -11.15 -3.40 -14.00
CA ARG A 57 -11.85 -3.19 -15.29
C ARG A 57 -10.91 -3.07 -16.49
N HIS A 58 -9.66 -2.68 -16.25
CA HIS A 58 -8.73 -2.35 -17.33
C HIS A 58 -7.54 -3.32 -17.45
N ILE A 59 -7.03 -3.89 -16.34
CA ILE A 59 -5.79 -4.65 -16.35
C ILE A 59 -5.85 -5.90 -17.22
N GLY A 60 -7.01 -6.56 -17.28
CA GLY A 60 -7.16 -7.83 -18.01
C GLY A 60 -6.84 -7.71 -19.52
N LYS A 61 -7.16 -6.57 -20.14
CA LYS A 61 -6.89 -6.35 -21.58
C LYS A 61 -5.41 -6.22 -21.92
N HIS A 62 -4.57 -5.91 -20.91
CA HIS A 62 -3.13 -5.74 -21.04
C HIS A 62 -2.34 -7.03 -20.68
N ILE A 63 -3.00 -8.02 -20.08
CA ILE A 63 -2.37 -9.33 -19.79
C ILE A 63 -2.39 -10.16 -21.07
N PRO A 64 -1.26 -10.80 -21.50
CA PRO A 64 -1.27 -11.74 -22.60
C PRO A 64 -2.36 -12.81 -22.41
N GLY A 65 -3.10 -13.16 -23.47
CA GLY A 65 -4.24 -14.06 -23.40
C GLY A 65 -5.55 -13.44 -22.90
N LYS A 66 -5.52 -12.17 -22.47
CA LYS A 66 -6.67 -11.34 -22.07
C LYS A 66 -7.65 -12.05 -21.12
N PRO A 67 -7.19 -12.53 -19.96
CA PRO A 67 -8.05 -13.24 -19.02
C PRO A 67 -9.14 -12.30 -18.49
N ASN A 68 -10.26 -12.90 -18.05
CA ASN A 68 -11.23 -12.18 -17.28
C ASN A 68 -10.66 -11.89 -15.88
N VAL A 69 -10.85 -10.67 -15.35
CA VAL A 69 -10.43 -10.31 -13.97
C VAL A 69 -11.66 -10.07 -13.14
N VAL A 70 -11.81 -10.79 -12.01
CA VAL A 70 -13.00 -10.74 -11.16
C VAL A 70 -12.61 -10.18 -9.78
N PRO A 71 -13.29 -9.11 -9.32
CA PRO A 71 -13.05 -8.54 -8.01
C PRO A 71 -13.67 -9.40 -6.92
N GLU A 72 -12.96 -9.58 -5.81
CA GLU A 72 -13.44 -10.36 -4.67
C GLU A 72 -13.09 -9.66 -3.35
N ASN A 73 -14.09 -9.42 -2.52
CA ASN A 73 -13.93 -8.83 -1.20
C ASN A 73 -13.75 -9.92 -0.13
N MET A 74 -12.68 -9.82 0.65
CA MET A 74 -12.39 -10.72 1.78
C MET A 74 -12.06 -9.87 3.02
N PRO A 75 -13.06 -9.20 3.62
CA PRO A 75 -12.85 -8.30 4.75
C PRO A 75 -12.48 -9.05 6.01
N GLY A 76 -11.80 -8.37 6.93
CA GLY A 76 -11.47 -8.84 8.26
C GLY A 76 -10.15 -8.32 8.79
N ALA A 77 -10.12 -7.91 10.05
CA ALA A 77 -8.95 -7.44 10.78
C ALA A 77 -8.11 -6.41 9.98
N GLY A 78 -8.77 -5.38 9.39
CA GLY A 78 -8.07 -4.35 8.62
C GLY A 78 -7.38 -4.84 7.34
N GLY A 79 -7.85 -5.97 6.77
CA GLY A 79 -7.26 -6.61 5.59
C GLY A 79 -6.31 -7.76 5.90
N LEU A 80 -6.06 -8.06 7.19
CA LEU A 80 -5.14 -9.12 7.59
C LEU A 80 -5.60 -10.51 7.15
N VAL A 81 -6.93 -10.77 7.18
CA VAL A 81 -7.50 -12.03 6.71
C VAL A 81 -7.15 -12.28 5.24
N MET A 82 -7.39 -11.32 4.38
CA MET A 82 -7.07 -11.42 2.95
C MET A 82 -5.56 -11.54 2.71
N THR A 83 -4.74 -10.77 3.42
CA THR A 83 -3.28 -10.80 3.26
C THR A 83 -2.69 -12.15 3.66
N ASN A 84 -3.15 -12.74 4.78
CA ASN A 84 -2.79 -14.09 5.19
C ASN A 84 -3.25 -15.15 4.18
N TYR A 85 -4.47 -15.03 3.65
CA TYR A 85 -5.00 -15.92 2.62
C TYR A 85 -4.15 -15.84 1.34
N LEU A 86 -3.86 -14.63 0.86
CA LEU A 86 -3.04 -14.42 -0.33
C LEU A 86 -1.66 -15.08 -0.20
N TYR A 87 -1.06 -14.98 0.99
CA TYR A 87 0.27 -15.54 1.23
C TYR A 87 0.29 -17.07 1.35
N ASN A 88 -0.66 -17.64 2.12
CA ASN A 88 -0.59 -19.04 2.56
C ASN A 88 -1.46 -19.99 1.73
N VAL A 89 -2.57 -19.52 1.15
CA VAL A 89 -3.65 -20.36 0.62
C VAL A 89 -3.89 -20.13 -0.87
N ALA A 90 -3.75 -18.91 -1.37
CA ALA A 90 -4.06 -18.57 -2.74
C ALA A 90 -3.24 -19.39 -3.76
N ALA A 91 -3.84 -19.69 -4.92
CA ALA A 91 -3.13 -20.36 -6.02
C ALA A 91 -1.89 -19.58 -6.42
N ARG A 92 -0.76 -20.27 -6.56
CA ARG A 92 0.55 -19.70 -6.87
C ARG A 92 0.89 -19.74 -8.36
N ASP A 93 -0.10 -19.84 -9.20
CA ASP A 93 0.06 -19.99 -10.65
C ASP A 93 -0.13 -18.69 -11.44
N GLY A 94 -0.33 -17.55 -10.75
CA GLY A 94 -0.58 -16.24 -11.36
C GLY A 94 -2.06 -15.94 -11.62
N THR A 95 -3.00 -16.82 -11.24
CA THR A 95 -4.45 -16.58 -11.36
C THR A 95 -5.07 -15.88 -10.17
N VAL A 96 -4.27 -15.53 -9.16
CA VAL A 96 -4.72 -14.77 -7.99
C VAL A 96 -3.76 -13.61 -7.75
N ILE A 97 -4.31 -12.41 -7.63
CA ILE A 97 -3.61 -11.21 -7.15
C ILE A 97 -4.42 -10.57 -6.04
N GLY A 98 -3.80 -9.76 -5.22
CA GLY A 98 -4.49 -9.07 -4.13
C GLY A 98 -3.97 -7.66 -3.92
N LEU A 99 -4.76 -6.87 -3.20
CA LEU A 99 -4.44 -5.51 -2.78
C LEU A 99 -4.29 -5.48 -1.25
N PRO A 100 -3.12 -5.91 -0.68
CA PRO A 100 -2.86 -5.83 0.74
C PRO A 100 -2.91 -4.38 1.25
N SER A 101 -3.33 -4.19 2.50
CA SER A 101 -3.19 -2.88 3.12
C SER A 101 -1.72 -2.53 3.32
N ARG A 102 -1.33 -1.32 2.92
CA ARG A 102 0.05 -0.83 3.10
C ARG A 102 0.52 -0.89 4.56
N ASN A 103 -0.40 -0.63 5.50
CA ASN A 103 -0.07 -0.59 6.92
C ASN A 103 0.27 -1.97 7.50
N LEU A 104 -0.25 -3.05 6.90
CA LEU A 104 0.03 -4.42 7.35
C LEU A 104 1.44 -4.89 7.01
N VAL A 105 2.09 -4.26 6.02
CA VAL A 105 3.40 -4.71 5.52
C VAL A 105 4.46 -4.76 6.64
N THR A 106 4.39 -3.86 7.60
CA THR A 106 5.33 -3.79 8.74
C THR A 106 4.82 -4.50 10.00
N ASP A 107 3.61 -5.00 10.04
CA ASP A 107 3.04 -5.67 11.21
C ASP A 107 3.91 -6.82 11.76
N PRO A 108 4.52 -7.69 10.91
CA PRO A 108 5.44 -8.72 11.41
C PRO A 108 6.65 -8.15 12.17
N LEU A 109 7.14 -6.96 11.79
CA LEU A 109 8.26 -6.30 12.46
C LEU A 109 7.89 -5.89 13.89
N HIS A 110 6.64 -5.49 14.11
CA HIS A 110 6.12 -5.07 15.41
C HIS A 110 5.65 -6.24 16.30
N GLY A 111 5.88 -7.50 15.88
CA GLY A 111 5.53 -8.68 16.63
C GLY A 111 4.04 -9.04 16.61
N ASN A 112 3.29 -8.59 15.61
CA ASN A 112 1.91 -9.00 15.43
C ASN A 112 1.85 -10.49 15.02
N GLU A 113 1.62 -11.37 15.99
CA GLU A 113 1.55 -12.80 15.76
C GLU A 113 0.39 -13.23 14.84
N ALA A 114 -0.61 -12.40 14.65
CA ALA A 114 -1.71 -12.67 13.72
C ALA A 114 -1.29 -12.45 12.25
N ALA A 115 -0.19 -11.73 11.99
CA ALA A 115 0.38 -11.55 10.66
C ALA A 115 1.20 -12.78 10.25
N LYS A 116 0.56 -13.73 9.59
CA LYS A 116 1.14 -15.01 9.14
C LYS A 116 1.71 -14.92 7.71
N PHE A 117 2.43 -13.87 7.41
CA PHE A 117 3.07 -13.65 6.10
C PHE A 117 4.45 -13.01 6.27
N ASP A 118 5.25 -13.14 5.23
CA ASP A 118 6.53 -12.44 5.07
C ASP A 118 6.40 -11.49 3.87
N ALA A 119 6.38 -10.19 4.13
CA ALA A 119 6.18 -9.18 3.08
C ALA A 119 7.32 -9.17 2.04
N LEU A 120 8.52 -9.67 2.40
CA LEU A 120 9.66 -9.79 1.48
C LEU A 120 9.48 -10.91 0.44
N LYS A 121 8.54 -11.82 0.64
CA LYS A 121 8.32 -12.99 -0.24
C LYS A 121 7.15 -12.85 -1.19
N PHE A 122 6.32 -11.85 -1.05
CA PHE A 122 5.30 -11.56 -2.06
C PHE A 122 5.94 -11.15 -3.38
N ASN A 123 5.28 -11.46 -4.47
CA ASN A 123 5.63 -10.93 -5.79
C ASN A 123 4.87 -9.61 -5.98
N TRP A 124 5.48 -8.50 -5.64
CA TRP A 124 4.87 -7.18 -5.77
C TRP A 124 4.75 -6.78 -7.22
N ILE A 125 3.55 -6.41 -7.65
CA ILE A 125 3.22 -6.05 -9.04
C ILE A 125 3.43 -4.55 -9.26
N GLY A 126 3.04 -3.73 -8.29
CA GLY A 126 3.17 -2.29 -8.28
C GLY A 126 2.25 -1.67 -7.25
N SER A 127 2.22 -0.35 -7.17
CA SER A 127 1.24 0.40 -6.39
C SER A 127 0.55 1.45 -7.24
N VAL A 128 -0.77 1.52 -7.14
CA VAL A 128 -1.60 2.41 -7.98
C VAL A 128 -1.38 3.87 -7.64
N SER A 129 -1.06 4.17 -6.39
CA SER A 129 -0.78 5.52 -5.90
C SER A 129 0.27 5.50 -4.80
N SER A 130 0.88 6.65 -4.55
CA SER A 130 1.53 6.96 -3.29
C SER A 130 0.57 7.82 -2.45
N ASP A 131 0.55 7.57 -1.14
CA ASP A 131 -0.26 8.36 -0.22
C ASP A 131 0.64 9.25 0.63
N VAL A 132 0.38 10.54 0.63
CA VAL A 132 1.02 11.48 1.56
C VAL A 132 0.09 11.70 2.74
N SER A 133 0.53 11.30 3.92
CA SER A 133 -0.18 11.62 5.14
C SER A 133 0.03 13.08 5.51
N THR A 134 -1.00 13.73 6.04
CA THR A 134 -0.93 15.14 6.42
C THR A 134 -1.35 15.33 7.88
N CYS A 135 -0.76 16.34 8.55
CA CYS A 135 -1.35 16.93 9.72
C CYS A 135 -2.03 18.24 9.32
N LEU A 136 -3.34 18.27 9.48
CA LEU A 136 -4.19 19.44 9.19
C LEU A 136 -4.48 20.22 10.47
N GLY A 137 -4.43 21.53 10.36
CA GLY A 137 -4.95 22.43 11.37
C GLY A 137 -6.16 23.20 10.87
N TRP A 138 -7.18 23.38 11.70
CA TRP A 138 -8.30 24.27 11.40
C TRP A 138 -7.82 25.70 11.47
N ARG A 139 -7.87 26.42 10.38
CA ARG A 139 -7.20 27.72 10.26
C ARG A 139 -7.67 28.74 11.30
N ALA A 140 -8.96 28.75 11.61
CA ALA A 140 -9.53 29.66 12.63
C ALA A 140 -9.06 29.36 14.06
N SER A 141 -8.55 28.15 14.34
CA SER A 141 -7.97 27.82 15.67
C SER A 141 -6.55 28.36 15.88
N GLY A 142 -5.91 28.86 14.81
CA GLY A 142 -4.51 29.27 14.83
C GLY A 142 -3.50 28.14 14.68
N ALA A 143 -3.93 26.89 14.43
CA ALA A 143 -3.05 25.75 14.11
C ALA A 143 -2.68 25.78 12.63
N ASN A 144 -1.73 26.62 12.22
CA ASN A 144 -1.52 26.97 10.83
C ASN A 144 -0.21 26.46 10.24
N SER A 145 0.74 26.08 11.09
CA SER A 145 2.08 25.70 10.65
C SER A 145 2.71 24.62 11.53
N MET A 146 3.75 23.98 11.04
CA MET A 146 4.59 23.10 11.86
C MET A 146 5.21 23.85 13.05
N GLN A 147 5.56 25.13 12.88
CA GLN A 147 6.10 25.95 13.95
C GLN A 147 5.09 26.14 15.10
N ASP A 148 3.79 26.31 14.80
CA ASP A 148 2.75 26.37 15.85
C ASP A 148 2.71 25.06 16.64
N ALA A 149 2.79 23.90 15.94
CA ALA A 149 2.83 22.60 16.58
C ALA A 149 4.07 22.39 17.47
N MET A 150 5.18 23.07 17.20
CA MET A 150 6.40 22.99 18.02
C MET A 150 6.37 23.96 19.22
N THR A 151 5.63 25.04 19.14
CA THR A 151 5.67 26.11 20.14
C THR A 151 4.54 26.04 21.16
N ARG A 152 3.36 25.57 20.78
CA ARG A 152 2.19 25.44 21.66
C ARG A 152 1.51 24.07 21.55
N GLU A 153 0.70 23.73 22.56
CA GLU A 153 -0.19 22.57 22.46
C GLU A 153 -1.21 22.77 21.34
N ILE A 154 -1.38 21.75 20.51
CA ILE A 154 -2.44 21.67 19.50
C ILE A 154 -3.29 20.43 19.80
N LYS A 155 -4.59 20.65 19.98
CA LYS A 155 -5.58 19.62 20.27
C LYS A 155 -5.98 18.92 18.96
N LEU A 156 -5.66 17.64 18.85
CA LEU A 156 -6.02 16.82 17.69
C LEU A 156 -7.13 15.85 18.02
N GLY A 157 -8.05 15.62 17.08
CA GLY A 157 -8.99 14.51 17.19
C GLY A 157 -8.32 13.19 16.81
N GLY A 158 -8.76 12.08 17.41
CA GLY A 158 -8.25 10.73 17.15
C GLY A 158 -9.34 9.66 17.17
N ASN A 159 -9.18 8.65 16.33
CA ASN A 159 -10.12 7.55 16.20
C ASN A 159 -9.91 6.45 17.25
N GLY A 160 -8.73 6.42 17.86
CA GLY A 160 -8.36 5.46 18.89
C GLY A 160 -6.86 5.38 19.11
N PRO A 161 -6.41 4.88 20.28
CA PRO A 161 -5.00 4.96 20.68
C PRO A 161 -4.04 4.15 19.78
N GLN A 162 -4.54 3.15 19.07
CA GLN A 162 -3.78 2.28 18.17
C GLN A 162 -3.95 2.64 16.68
N THR A 163 -4.61 3.76 16.38
CA THR A 163 -4.79 4.23 15.00
C THR A 163 -3.70 5.22 14.60
N ASP A 164 -3.53 5.39 13.29
CA ASP A 164 -2.57 6.35 12.73
C ASP A 164 -2.77 7.75 13.30
N SER A 165 -4.02 8.15 13.56
CA SER A 165 -4.35 9.47 14.12
C SER A 165 -3.82 9.72 15.52
N ALA A 166 -3.45 8.68 16.26
CA ALA A 166 -2.79 8.81 17.57
C ALA A 166 -1.28 8.46 17.49
N ILE A 167 -0.91 7.47 16.67
CA ILE A 167 0.49 7.03 16.52
C ILE A 167 1.34 8.12 15.85
N MET A 168 0.85 8.73 14.78
CA MET A 168 1.57 9.76 14.05
C MET A 168 1.91 10.98 14.91
N PRO A 169 0.97 11.61 15.67
CA PRO A 169 1.28 12.70 16.57
C PRO A 169 2.30 12.32 17.65
N ARG A 170 2.17 11.12 18.26
CA ARG A 170 3.14 10.66 19.28
C ARG A 170 4.55 10.55 18.71
N LEU A 171 4.67 9.99 17.51
CA LEU A 171 5.96 9.88 16.83
C LEU A 171 6.54 11.27 16.55
N LEU A 172 5.74 12.20 16.02
CA LEU A 172 6.18 13.57 15.74
C LEU A 172 6.59 14.31 17.01
N ASN A 173 5.84 14.14 18.12
CA ASN A 173 6.24 14.68 19.42
C ASN A 173 7.61 14.14 19.85
N ALA A 174 7.85 12.84 19.67
CA ALA A 174 9.11 12.18 20.06
C ALA A 174 10.29 12.54 19.15
N LEU A 175 10.06 12.74 17.85
CA LEU A 175 11.12 12.93 16.86
C LEU A 175 11.54 14.39 16.67
N ILE A 176 10.56 15.29 16.62
CA ILE A 176 10.80 16.72 16.31
C ILE A 176 10.28 17.69 17.37
N GLY A 177 9.75 17.17 18.49
CA GLY A 177 9.33 17.99 19.63
C GLY A 177 8.03 18.77 19.40
N THR A 178 7.13 18.28 18.54
CA THR A 178 5.77 18.84 18.44
C THR A 178 5.03 18.66 19.75
N LYS A 179 4.03 19.50 20.00
CA LYS A 179 3.22 19.49 21.21
C LYS A 179 1.77 19.10 20.91
N PHE A 180 1.61 18.05 20.10
CA PHE A 180 0.31 17.50 19.81
C PHE A 180 -0.27 16.77 21.01
N ARG A 181 -1.56 17.03 21.30
CA ARG A 181 -2.36 16.29 22.26
C ARG A 181 -3.57 15.69 21.57
N THR A 182 -3.63 14.36 21.48
CA THR A 182 -4.70 13.66 20.77
C THR A 182 -5.83 13.28 21.71
N PHE A 183 -7.06 13.66 21.37
CA PHE A 183 -8.30 13.26 22.04
C PHE A 183 -8.95 12.14 21.24
N ASN A 184 -8.85 10.93 21.77
CA ASN A 184 -9.39 9.72 21.12
C ASN A 184 -10.88 9.53 21.46
N GLY A 185 -11.58 8.77 20.61
CA GLY A 185 -12.98 8.39 20.82
C GLY A 185 -13.92 8.76 19.68
N TYR A 186 -13.42 9.45 18.67
CA TYR A 186 -14.20 9.69 17.46
C TYR A 186 -14.32 8.39 16.65
N PRO A 187 -15.53 8.05 16.15
CA PRO A 187 -15.76 6.79 15.46
C PRO A 187 -14.97 6.67 14.14
N ASP A 188 -14.76 7.79 13.45
CA ASP A 188 -14.06 7.85 12.18
C ASP A 188 -13.50 9.25 11.90
N SER A 189 -12.77 9.40 10.80
CA SER A 189 -12.18 10.67 10.37
C SER A 189 -13.23 11.70 9.93
N ALA A 190 -14.44 11.28 9.55
CA ALA A 190 -15.51 12.20 9.20
C ALA A 190 -16.05 12.91 10.47
N ALA A 191 -16.18 12.16 11.58
CA ALA A 191 -16.55 12.72 12.87
C ALA A 191 -15.50 13.70 13.41
N VAL A 192 -14.21 13.36 13.28
CA VAL A 192 -13.13 14.32 13.63
C VAL A 192 -13.22 15.57 12.77
N GLY A 193 -13.49 15.42 11.48
CA GLY A 193 -13.66 16.57 10.59
C GLY A 193 -14.80 17.50 11.03
N MET A 194 -15.93 16.94 11.47
CA MET A 194 -17.04 17.74 12.05
C MET A 194 -16.61 18.43 13.35
N ALA A 195 -15.87 17.74 14.22
CA ALA A 195 -15.35 18.31 15.46
C ALA A 195 -14.37 19.47 15.19
N MET A 196 -13.57 19.40 14.13
CA MET A 196 -12.73 20.52 13.67
C MET A 196 -13.59 21.72 13.23
N GLU A 197 -14.63 21.48 12.43
CA GLU A 197 -15.54 22.52 11.96
C GLU A 197 -16.31 23.20 13.11
N GLN A 198 -16.59 22.46 14.18
CA GLN A 198 -17.27 22.94 15.39
C GLN A 198 -16.30 23.58 16.42
N GLY A 199 -14.98 23.46 16.22
CA GLY A 199 -13.97 23.99 17.11
C GLY A 199 -13.73 23.16 18.39
N GLU A 200 -14.19 21.91 18.43
CA GLU A 200 -13.92 20.98 19.55
C GLU A 200 -12.44 20.58 19.58
N VAL A 201 -11.86 20.36 18.40
CA VAL A 201 -10.44 20.09 18.20
C VAL A 201 -9.87 21.03 17.15
N GLU A 202 -8.56 21.27 17.24
CA GLU A 202 -7.87 22.21 16.38
C GLU A 202 -7.35 21.58 15.08
N GLY A 203 -7.27 20.24 15.02
CA GLY A 203 -6.71 19.58 13.86
C GLY A 203 -6.81 18.06 13.89
N TYR A 204 -6.21 17.45 12.89
CA TYR A 204 -6.15 15.99 12.72
C TYR A 204 -4.88 15.59 11.96
N CYS A 205 -4.16 14.57 12.45
CA CYS A 205 -3.10 13.89 11.71
C CYS A 205 -3.60 12.52 11.24
N GLY A 206 -3.50 12.24 9.94
CA GLY A 206 -3.92 10.96 9.40
C GLY A 206 -4.82 11.04 8.15
N PHE A 207 -5.29 12.22 7.77
CA PHE A 207 -5.81 12.39 6.41
C PHE A 207 -4.66 12.26 5.41
N THR A 208 -4.88 11.48 4.35
CA THR A 208 -4.03 11.59 3.17
C THR A 208 -4.46 12.79 2.33
N LEU A 209 -3.55 13.35 1.54
CA LEU A 209 -3.87 14.47 0.65
C LEU A 209 -5.03 14.10 -0.28
N GLY A 210 -5.01 12.89 -0.86
CA GLY A 210 -6.08 12.38 -1.71
C GLY A 210 -7.43 12.27 -0.99
N SER A 211 -7.44 11.85 0.30
CA SER A 211 -8.70 11.79 1.06
C SER A 211 -9.27 13.17 1.38
N VAL A 212 -8.43 14.18 1.61
CA VAL A 212 -8.90 15.56 1.77
C VAL A 212 -9.51 16.09 0.48
N ARG A 213 -8.83 15.87 -0.66
CA ARG A 213 -9.30 16.29 -2.00
C ARG A 213 -10.62 15.65 -2.38
N SER A 214 -10.81 14.38 -2.07
CA SER A 214 -12.02 13.63 -2.45
C SER A 214 -13.20 13.85 -1.50
N ALA A 215 -12.96 13.81 -0.18
CA ALA A 215 -14.03 13.84 0.79
C ALA A 215 -14.39 15.25 1.27
N ARG A 216 -13.46 16.20 1.22
CA ARG A 216 -13.63 17.57 1.75
C ARG A 216 -12.94 18.63 0.89
N PRO A 217 -13.20 18.67 -0.43
CA PRO A 217 -12.56 19.60 -1.35
C PRO A 217 -12.73 21.06 -0.91
N GLN A 218 -13.89 21.40 -0.33
CA GLN A 218 -14.20 22.74 0.16
C GLN A 218 -13.22 23.24 1.25
N TRP A 219 -12.55 22.35 1.98
CA TRP A 219 -11.58 22.76 2.98
C TRP A 219 -10.34 23.40 2.34
N LEU A 220 -9.91 22.88 1.21
CA LEU A 220 -8.79 23.41 0.44
C LEU A 220 -9.24 24.61 -0.41
N GLU A 221 -10.36 24.50 -1.14
CA GLU A 221 -10.89 25.54 -2.01
C GLU A 221 -11.19 26.85 -1.28
N LYS A 222 -11.78 26.75 -0.05
CA LYS A 222 -12.12 27.88 0.78
C LYS A 222 -11.04 28.24 1.80
N ASN A 223 -9.88 27.56 1.73
CA ASN A 223 -8.75 27.81 2.64
C ASN A 223 -9.11 27.71 4.13
N LEU A 224 -9.97 26.72 4.49
CA LEU A 224 -10.45 26.53 5.86
C LEU A 224 -9.43 25.77 6.73
N VAL A 225 -8.57 24.95 6.11
CA VAL A 225 -7.50 24.21 6.79
C VAL A 225 -6.13 24.65 6.31
N SER A 226 -5.16 24.49 7.18
CA SER A 226 -3.73 24.54 6.85
C SER A 226 -3.17 23.14 6.84
N ILE A 227 -2.37 22.77 5.85
CA ILE A 227 -1.56 21.56 5.89
C ILE A 227 -0.28 21.93 6.65
N MET A 228 -0.24 21.64 7.95
CA MET A 228 0.87 22.03 8.82
C MET A 228 2.17 21.30 8.44
N MET A 229 2.06 20.05 8.02
CA MET A 229 3.17 19.22 7.55
C MET A 229 2.68 18.07 6.67
N GLN A 230 3.54 17.62 5.79
CA GLN A 230 3.37 16.42 4.98
C GLN A 230 4.27 15.30 5.49
N MET A 231 3.77 14.08 5.58
CA MET A 231 4.53 12.92 6.03
C MET A 231 4.58 11.89 4.92
N ALA A 232 5.75 11.79 4.30
CA ALA A 232 6.05 10.86 3.21
C ALA A 232 7.57 10.63 3.10
N PRO A 233 8.02 9.55 2.45
CA PRO A 233 9.44 9.33 2.21
C PRO A 233 10.07 10.37 1.25
N THR A 234 9.24 11.00 0.41
CA THR A 234 9.62 12.08 -0.53
C THR A 234 8.55 13.17 -0.53
N ASN A 235 8.96 14.42 -0.78
CA ASN A 235 8.02 15.54 -0.81
C ASN A 235 7.07 15.44 -2.01
N HIS A 236 5.79 15.71 -1.75
CA HIS A 236 4.77 15.70 -2.79
C HIS A 236 4.89 16.94 -3.70
N PRO A 237 4.80 16.79 -5.03
CA PRO A 237 4.99 17.91 -5.96
C PRO A 237 3.99 19.07 -5.76
N ASP A 238 2.77 18.78 -5.30
CA ASP A 238 1.75 19.81 -5.03
C ASP A 238 1.87 20.44 -3.63
N LEU A 239 2.77 19.93 -2.77
CA LEU A 239 2.99 20.40 -1.40
C LEU A 239 4.42 20.96 -1.22
N LYS A 240 4.96 21.65 -2.24
CA LYS A 240 6.35 22.14 -2.26
C LYS A 240 6.69 23.04 -1.07
N ASP A 241 5.72 23.84 -0.62
CA ASP A 241 5.88 24.79 0.48
C ASP A 241 5.46 24.22 1.83
N VAL A 242 4.99 22.96 1.88
CA VAL A 242 4.61 22.29 3.11
C VAL A 242 5.79 21.51 3.66
N PRO A 243 6.24 21.78 4.89
CA PRO A 243 7.42 21.12 5.44
C PRO A 243 7.19 19.62 5.63
N ASN A 244 8.25 18.83 5.38
CA ASN A 244 8.31 17.41 5.71
C ASN A 244 9.19 17.23 6.95
N PRO A 245 8.71 16.68 8.06
CA PRO A 245 9.51 16.42 9.25
C PRO A 245 10.80 15.62 8.96
N LEU A 246 10.79 14.76 7.93
CA LEU A 246 11.97 14.00 7.52
C LEU A 246 13.20 14.88 7.25
N ASP A 247 12.99 16.08 6.71
CA ASP A 247 14.08 17.01 6.34
C ASP A 247 14.77 17.61 7.59
N MET A 248 14.11 17.56 8.76
CA MET A 248 14.65 18.04 10.04
C MET A 248 15.45 16.98 10.80
N LEU A 249 15.25 15.70 10.49
CA LEU A 249 15.86 14.59 11.22
C LEU A 249 17.31 14.42 10.78
N LYS A 250 18.24 14.62 11.72
CA LYS A 250 19.68 14.59 11.48
C LYS A 250 20.30 13.23 11.81
N ASP A 251 19.77 12.54 12.82
CA ASP A 251 20.25 11.23 13.22
C ASP A 251 19.53 10.10 12.47
N GLU A 252 20.26 9.05 12.17
CA GLU A 252 19.77 7.94 11.35
C GLU A 252 18.65 7.14 12.03
N ASP A 253 18.70 6.98 13.35
CA ASP A 253 17.64 6.24 14.07
C ASP A 253 16.30 6.96 14.01
N SER A 254 16.29 8.29 14.15
CA SER A 254 15.08 9.10 13.99
C SER A 254 14.55 9.07 12.55
N ARG A 255 15.44 9.13 11.55
CA ARG A 255 15.06 8.97 10.15
C ARG A 255 14.43 7.61 9.88
N GLN A 256 15.02 6.54 10.39
CA GLN A 256 14.50 5.18 10.23
C GLN A 256 13.19 4.98 10.99
N ALA A 257 13.04 5.54 12.19
CA ALA A 257 11.78 5.51 12.92
C ALA A 257 10.65 6.24 12.15
N TYR A 258 10.97 7.38 11.56
CA TYR A 258 10.05 8.10 10.69
C TYR A 258 9.65 7.27 9.47
N LEU A 259 10.63 6.73 8.75
CA LEU A 259 10.39 5.93 7.54
C LEU A 259 9.63 4.64 7.86
N LEU A 260 9.85 4.02 9.01
CA LEU A 260 9.11 2.82 9.42
C LEU A 260 7.59 3.09 9.55
N VAL A 261 7.20 4.28 9.98
CA VAL A 261 5.78 4.66 10.15
C VAL A 261 5.20 5.27 8.86
N PHE A 262 5.93 6.19 8.23
CA PHE A 262 5.40 6.97 7.11
C PHE A 262 5.84 6.43 5.73
N GLY A 263 6.89 5.60 5.69
CA GLY A 263 7.45 5.09 4.44
C GLY A 263 6.48 4.23 3.63
N ALA A 264 5.61 3.48 4.32
CA ALA A 264 4.57 2.69 3.66
C ALA A 264 3.60 3.54 2.81
N GLY A 265 3.54 4.86 3.03
CA GLY A 265 2.83 5.80 2.16
C GLY A 265 3.33 5.79 0.72
N GLY A 266 4.61 5.50 0.47
CA GLY A 266 5.17 5.35 -0.87
C GLY A 266 4.56 4.20 -1.70
N MET A 267 3.76 3.33 -1.08
CA MET A 267 2.97 2.28 -1.72
C MET A 267 1.52 2.32 -1.24
N GLY A 268 0.80 3.38 -1.58
CA GLY A 268 -0.55 3.65 -1.05
C GLY A 268 -1.58 2.55 -1.34
N ARG A 269 -1.49 1.93 -2.52
CA ARG A 269 -2.39 0.86 -2.98
C ARG A 269 -1.60 -0.26 -3.65
N PRO A 270 -0.81 -1.04 -2.88
CA PRO A 270 0.07 -2.05 -3.44
C PRO A 270 -0.70 -3.28 -3.92
N ILE A 271 -0.29 -3.80 -5.07
CA ILE A 271 -0.81 -5.04 -5.64
C ILE A 271 0.28 -6.11 -5.56
N ALA A 272 -0.10 -7.31 -5.13
CA ALA A 272 0.81 -8.44 -5.00
C ALA A 272 0.21 -9.73 -5.55
N ALA A 273 1.07 -10.61 -6.05
CA ALA A 273 0.78 -12.01 -6.26
C ALA A 273 1.39 -12.86 -5.12
N PRO A 274 0.87 -14.08 -4.87
CA PRO A 274 1.40 -14.98 -3.86
C PRO A 274 2.89 -15.29 -4.06
N PRO A 275 3.62 -15.66 -3.01
CA PRO A 275 4.97 -16.18 -3.14
C PRO A 275 4.99 -17.46 -3.96
N GLY A 276 6.02 -17.62 -4.79
CA GLY A 276 6.20 -18.81 -5.65
C GLY A 276 5.39 -18.79 -6.95
N ALA A 277 4.73 -17.68 -7.31
CA ALA A 277 4.16 -17.51 -8.64
C ALA A 277 5.29 -17.53 -9.70
N PRO A 278 5.08 -18.15 -10.89
CA PRO A 278 6.08 -18.21 -11.94
C PRO A 278 6.57 -16.83 -12.39
N ALA A 279 7.88 -16.69 -12.54
CA ALA A 279 8.53 -15.40 -12.81
C ALA A 279 8.05 -14.73 -14.10
N ASP A 280 7.80 -15.52 -15.16
CA ASP A 280 7.27 -15.05 -16.44
C ASP A 280 5.86 -14.46 -16.30
N ARG A 281 5.00 -15.08 -15.48
CA ARG A 281 3.64 -14.59 -15.20
C ARG A 281 3.67 -13.34 -14.32
N VAL A 282 4.56 -13.29 -13.33
CA VAL A 282 4.79 -12.07 -12.52
C VAL A 282 5.26 -10.93 -13.42
N ALA A 283 6.20 -11.17 -14.33
CA ALA A 283 6.67 -10.17 -15.29
C ALA A 283 5.53 -9.67 -16.19
N ALA A 284 4.68 -10.56 -16.67
CA ALA A 284 3.51 -10.22 -17.50
C ALA A 284 2.49 -9.36 -16.70
N LEU A 285 2.22 -9.70 -15.44
CA LEU A 285 1.33 -8.93 -14.57
C LEU A 285 1.91 -7.52 -14.27
N ARG A 286 3.22 -7.42 -14.01
CA ARG A 286 3.92 -6.14 -13.83
C ARG A 286 3.81 -5.25 -15.07
N LYS A 287 4.06 -5.84 -16.25
CA LYS A 287 3.92 -5.12 -17.50
C LYS A 287 2.47 -4.68 -17.74
N ALA A 288 1.51 -5.56 -17.55
CA ALA A 288 0.09 -5.26 -17.71
C ALA A 288 -0.35 -4.12 -16.76
N PHE A 289 0.15 -4.09 -15.52
CA PHE A 289 -0.09 -2.99 -14.59
C PHE A 289 0.47 -1.66 -15.12
N GLN A 290 1.72 -1.64 -15.60
CA GLN A 290 2.32 -0.44 -16.18
C GLN A 290 1.59 0.06 -17.42
N ASP A 291 1.13 -0.86 -18.29
CA ASP A 291 0.36 -0.53 -19.48
C ASP A 291 -1.05 0.00 -19.09
N THR A 292 -1.67 -0.55 -18.04
CA THR A 292 -2.94 -0.06 -17.50
C THR A 292 -2.84 1.39 -17.03
N LEU A 293 -1.77 1.75 -16.34
CA LEU A 293 -1.59 3.13 -15.87
C LEU A 293 -1.50 4.16 -17.02
N LYS A 294 -1.08 3.73 -18.19
CA LYS A 294 -0.95 4.58 -19.41
C LYS A 294 -2.20 4.57 -20.30
N ASP A 295 -3.16 3.71 -20.00
CA ASP A 295 -4.36 3.52 -20.80
C ASP A 295 -5.31 4.73 -20.67
N PRO A 296 -5.69 5.37 -21.77
CA PRO A 296 -6.62 6.51 -21.74
C PRO A 296 -7.98 6.18 -21.11
N GLU A 297 -8.51 4.95 -21.32
CA GLU A 297 -9.78 4.55 -20.71
C GLU A 297 -9.65 4.40 -19.19
N PHE A 298 -8.52 3.84 -18.70
CA PHE A 298 -8.21 3.81 -17.28
C PHE A 298 -8.12 5.22 -16.70
N GLN A 299 -7.40 6.13 -17.35
CA GLN A 299 -7.25 7.51 -16.90
C GLN A 299 -8.60 8.26 -16.85
N GLN A 300 -9.50 7.99 -17.81
CA GLN A 300 -10.85 8.54 -17.78
C GLN A 300 -11.68 7.96 -16.63
N ASP A 301 -11.54 6.65 -16.37
CA ASP A 301 -12.25 5.97 -15.28
C ASP A 301 -11.77 6.44 -13.90
N VAL A 302 -10.46 6.69 -13.74
CA VAL A 302 -9.85 7.32 -12.54
C VAL A 302 -10.55 8.65 -12.22
N LYS A 303 -10.69 9.52 -13.23
CA LYS A 303 -11.38 10.83 -13.08
C LYS A 303 -12.85 10.66 -12.69
N THR A 304 -13.55 9.75 -13.37
CA THR A 304 -14.97 9.48 -13.12
C THR A 304 -15.20 8.90 -11.73
N SER A 305 -14.32 8.00 -11.31
CA SER A 305 -14.37 7.35 -9.98
C SER A 305 -13.84 8.26 -8.86
N ARG A 306 -13.30 9.44 -9.20
CA ARG A 306 -12.72 10.40 -8.25
C ARG A 306 -11.67 9.81 -7.34
N ILE A 307 -10.85 8.88 -7.86
CA ILE A 307 -9.70 8.34 -7.14
C ILE A 307 -8.43 9.09 -7.53
N ASP A 308 -7.49 9.11 -6.59
CA ASP A 308 -6.18 9.75 -6.77
C ASP A 308 -5.15 8.69 -7.18
N VAL A 309 -4.54 8.84 -8.35
CA VAL A 309 -3.51 7.94 -8.91
C VAL A 309 -2.18 8.69 -9.02
N ASP A 310 -1.87 9.52 -8.01
CA ASP A 310 -0.63 10.27 -7.96
C ASP A 310 0.55 9.37 -7.51
N GLY A 311 1.68 9.50 -8.22
CA GLY A 311 2.92 8.80 -7.89
C GLY A 311 2.81 7.27 -7.88
N PRO A 312 2.22 6.63 -8.92
CA PRO A 312 2.21 5.18 -8.99
C PRO A 312 3.63 4.62 -9.04
N THR A 313 3.86 3.47 -8.42
CA THR A 313 5.17 2.83 -8.35
C THR A 313 5.14 1.44 -8.96
N ASP A 314 6.24 1.03 -9.59
CA ASP A 314 6.36 -0.33 -10.12
C ASP A 314 6.68 -1.36 -9.02
N GLY A 315 6.61 -2.65 -9.38
CA GLY A 315 6.82 -3.73 -8.42
C GLY A 315 8.22 -3.75 -7.83
N ALA A 316 9.24 -3.35 -8.58
CA ALA A 316 10.63 -3.31 -8.11
C ALA A 316 10.82 -2.20 -7.07
N ALA A 317 10.20 -1.04 -7.29
CA ALA A 317 10.22 0.07 -6.34
C ALA A 317 9.47 -0.29 -5.04
N VAL A 318 8.32 -0.98 -5.13
CA VAL A 318 7.60 -1.49 -3.95
C VAL A 318 8.48 -2.49 -3.18
N GLU A 319 9.13 -3.44 -3.86
CA GLU A 319 10.05 -4.38 -3.20
C GLU A 319 11.23 -3.70 -2.54
N ALA A 320 11.82 -2.69 -3.18
CA ALA A 320 12.92 -1.92 -2.62
C ALA A 320 12.51 -1.16 -1.35
N LEU A 321 11.33 -0.53 -1.37
CA LEU A 321 10.77 0.15 -0.21
C LEU A 321 10.54 -0.82 0.96
N ILE A 322 9.95 -1.99 0.70
CA ILE A 322 9.73 -3.00 1.74
C ILE A 322 11.04 -3.51 2.31
N ARG A 323 12.05 -3.79 1.47
CA ARG A 323 13.39 -4.17 1.96
C ARG A 323 14.00 -3.09 2.85
N GLN A 324 13.84 -1.82 2.48
CA GLN A 324 14.31 -0.70 3.29
C GLN A 324 13.61 -0.66 4.66
N LEU A 325 12.28 -0.85 4.72
CA LEU A 325 11.54 -0.91 5.98
C LEU A 325 11.98 -2.08 6.85
N TYR A 326 12.23 -3.25 6.26
CA TYR A 326 12.68 -4.45 6.97
C TYR A 326 14.16 -4.41 7.36
N ALA A 327 14.96 -3.52 6.78
CA ALA A 327 16.33 -3.27 7.19
C ALA A 327 16.44 -2.35 8.43
N THR A 328 15.32 -1.84 8.93
CA THR A 328 15.27 -1.01 10.15
C THR A 328 15.84 -1.78 11.33
N PRO A 329 16.86 -1.25 12.06
CA PRO A 329 17.44 -1.91 13.20
C PRO A 329 16.42 -2.23 14.30
N ARG A 330 16.56 -3.39 14.93
CA ARG A 330 15.63 -3.87 15.95
C ARG A 330 15.37 -2.84 17.06
N ARG A 331 16.41 -2.13 17.54
CA ARG A 331 16.25 -1.06 18.54
C ARG A 331 15.30 0.07 18.10
N VAL A 332 15.30 0.39 16.79
CA VAL A 332 14.40 1.42 16.23
C VAL A 332 12.98 0.88 16.13
N VAL A 333 12.83 -0.37 15.67
CA VAL A 333 11.54 -1.05 15.63
C VAL A 333 10.91 -1.12 17.01
N ASP A 334 11.69 -1.50 18.03
CA ASP A 334 11.24 -1.59 19.44
C ASP A 334 10.80 -0.22 19.94
N LYS A 335 11.57 0.83 19.70
CA LYS A 335 11.19 2.22 20.06
C LYS A 335 9.88 2.65 19.41
N VAL A 336 9.68 2.36 18.13
CA VAL A 336 8.42 2.68 17.42
C VAL A 336 7.29 1.83 17.97
N THR A 337 7.53 0.55 18.25
CA THR A 337 6.53 -0.37 18.83
C THR A 337 6.08 0.12 20.21
N ASP A 338 7.01 0.55 21.05
CA ASP A 338 6.70 1.14 22.36
C ASP A 338 5.85 2.42 22.23
N LEU A 339 6.18 3.30 21.27
CA LEU A 339 5.39 4.49 20.99
C LEU A 339 3.98 4.13 20.45
N ARG A 340 3.86 3.10 19.64
CA ARG A 340 2.54 2.60 19.17
C ARG A 340 1.67 2.08 20.32
N ASN A 341 2.29 1.43 21.31
CA ASN A 341 1.59 0.74 22.40
C ASN A 341 1.25 1.66 23.60
N ARG A 342 1.73 2.89 23.62
CA ARG A 342 1.33 3.86 24.65
C ARG A 342 -0.13 4.19 24.55
N MET A 343 -0.79 4.32 25.70
CA MET A 343 -2.24 4.52 25.84
C MET A 343 -2.59 5.94 26.36
N ASP A 344 -1.68 6.86 26.22
CA ASP A 344 -1.78 8.28 26.64
C ASP A 344 -2.61 9.14 25.70
#